data_5b35e688dc8b1b7fdff83393c05b1be5
#
_entry.id   5b35e688dc8b1b7fdff83393c05b1be5
#
_cell.length_a   1.000
_cell.length_b   1.000
_cell.length_c   1.000
_cell.angle_alpha   90.00
_cell.angle_beta   90.00
_cell.angle_gamma   90.00
#
_symmetry.space_group_name_H-M   'P 1'
#
loop_
_entity.id
_entity.type
_entity.pdbx_description
1 polymer ?
#
loop_
_entity_poly.entity_id
_entity_poly.type
_entity_poly.pdbx_seq_one_letter_code
_entity_poly.pdbx_strand_id
1 'polypeptide(L)'
;MKIAILGAGNAGCAVAADLTIKGHEVTLIKTSNAMHNDNFKYLQEKGFMHLHENEYVKEAKIHRITKDFSYLTDVEVIIVFIQTNYHENLIKKIKNHLRDNHIIIFNPGYLSTAFMLQHIKNKKISIVEAQSSFI
;
A
#
# COMPACT_ATOMS: atom_id res chain seq x y z
N MET A 1 3.31 0.13 -14.18
CA MET A 1 4.25 -0.01 -13.03
C MET A 1 3.79 -1.09 -12.07
N LYS A 2 4.71 -1.65 -11.33
CA LYS A 2 4.41 -2.55 -10.22
C LYS A 2 4.34 -1.75 -8.93
N ILE A 3 3.18 -1.73 -8.31
CA ILE A 3 2.88 -0.88 -7.14
C ILE A 3 2.35 -1.74 -6.01
N ALA A 4 2.86 -1.54 -4.80
CA ALA A 4 2.28 -2.10 -3.59
C ALA A 4 1.48 -1.04 -2.84
N ILE A 5 0.31 -1.42 -2.36
CA ILE A 5 -0.51 -0.62 -1.46
C ILE A 5 -0.48 -1.28 -0.09
N LEU A 6 0.02 -0.57 0.91
CA LEU A 6 0.05 -1.03 2.30
C LEU A 6 -1.12 -0.41 3.06
N GLY A 7 -2.05 -1.25 3.46
CA GLY A 7 -3.29 -0.86 4.13
C GLY A 7 -4.52 -1.19 3.28
N ALA A 8 -5.29 -2.18 3.71
CA ALA A 8 -6.48 -2.64 3.02
C ALA A 8 -7.78 -2.07 3.61
N GLY A 9 -7.72 -0.84 4.08
CA GLY A 9 -8.90 -0.06 4.46
C GLY A 9 -9.57 0.59 3.24
N ASN A 10 -10.54 1.46 3.49
CA ASN A 10 -11.32 2.10 2.42
C ASN A 10 -10.42 2.84 1.41
N ALA A 11 -9.49 3.66 1.92
CA ALA A 11 -8.59 4.44 1.07
C ALA A 11 -7.66 3.55 0.25
N GLY A 12 -7.02 2.58 0.89
CA GLY A 12 -6.10 1.66 0.21
C GLY A 12 -6.79 0.83 -0.86
N CYS A 13 -7.99 0.33 -0.58
CA CYS A 13 -8.78 -0.42 -1.56
C CYS A 13 -9.21 0.44 -2.75
N ALA A 14 -9.65 1.68 -2.50
CA ALA A 14 -10.05 2.60 -3.57
C ALA A 14 -8.89 2.92 -4.50
N VAL A 15 -7.72 3.23 -3.95
CA VAL A 15 -6.51 3.50 -4.75
C VAL A 15 -6.03 2.26 -5.48
N ALA A 16 -6.07 1.09 -4.84
CA ALA A 16 -5.70 -0.16 -5.49
C ALA A 16 -6.59 -0.45 -6.73
N ALA A 17 -7.89 -0.23 -6.60
CA ALA A 17 -8.83 -0.39 -7.71
C ALA A 17 -8.54 0.63 -8.84
N ASP A 18 -8.39 1.91 -8.50
CA ASP A 18 -8.14 2.96 -9.47
C ASP A 18 -6.84 2.72 -10.26
N LEU A 19 -5.76 2.41 -9.57
CA LEU A 19 -4.47 2.14 -10.20
C LEU A 19 -4.50 0.89 -11.07
N THR A 20 -5.25 -0.14 -10.66
CA THR A 20 -5.45 -1.35 -11.45
C THR A 20 -6.19 -1.03 -12.75
N ILE A 21 -7.24 -0.23 -12.69
CA ILE A 21 -8.02 0.20 -13.86
C ILE A 21 -7.13 1.01 -14.83
N LYS A 22 -6.20 1.80 -14.29
CA LYS A 22 -5.24 2.58 -15.08
C LYS A 22 -4.09 1.74 -15.66
N GLY A 23 -4.10 0.43 -15.47
CA GLY A 23 -3.15 -0.48 -16.10
C GLY A 23 -1.92 -0.82 -15.28
N HIS A 24 -1.88 -0.48 -13.99
CA HIS A 24 -0.78 -0.85 -13.12
C HIS A 24 -0.96 -2.25 -12.53
N GLU A 25 0.14 -2.93 -12.27
CA GLU A 25 0.15 -4.21 -11.55
C GLU A 25 0.20 -3.93 -10.05
N VAL A 26 -0.94 -4.11 -9.37
CA VAL A 26 -1.12 -3.71 -7.98
C VAL A 26 -1.10 -4.92 -7.05
N THR A 27 -0.27 -4.85 -6.00
CA THR A 27 -0.28 -5.75 -4.87
C THR A 27 -0.86 -5.01 -3.66
N LEU A 28 -1.99 -5.47 -3.17
CA LEU A 28 -2.62 -4.93 -1.98
C LEU A 28 -2.22 -5.77 -0.76
N ILE A 29 -1.62 -5.12 0.23
CA ILE A 29 -1.12 -5.79 1.44
C ILE A 29 -1.85 -5.28 2.66
N LYS A 30 -2.54 -6.18 3.36
CA LYS A 30 -3.15 -5.90 4.66
C LYS A 30 -2.06 -5.90 5.74
N THR A 31 -1.99 -4.80 6.49
CA THR A 31 -0.93 -4.58 7.49
C THR A 31 -1.36 -4.93 8.91
N SER A 32 -2.66 -5.06 9.19
CA SER A 32 -3.23 -5.33 10.50
C SER A 32 -3.93 -6.68 10.53
N ASN A 33 -3.84 -7.39 11.65
CA ASN A 33 -4.59 -8.62 11.90
C ASN A 33 -5.91 -8.36 12.64
N ALA A 34 -6.15 -7.14 13.14
CA ALA A 34 -7.22 -6.85 14.07
C ALA A 34 -8.51 -6.32 13.41
N MET A 35 -8.42 -5.69 12.24
CA MET A 35 -9.56 -5.02 11.60
C MET A 35 -9.80 -5.52 10.18
N HIS A 36 -11.08 -5.51 9.77
CA HIS A 36 -11.51 -5.82 8.39
C HIS A 36 -11.10 -7.21 7.87
N ASN A 37 -10.94 -8.20 8.77
CA ASN A 37 -10.51 -9.54 8.37
C ASN A 37 -11.50 -10.24 7.45
N ASP A 38 -12.80 -10.11 7.70
CA ASP A 38 -13.85 -10.75 6.88
C ASP A 38 -13.89 -10.15 5.47
N ASN A 39 -13.83 -8.81 5.38
CA ASN A 39 -13.78 -8.12 4.09
C ASN A 39 -12.51 -8.48 3.32
N PHE A 40 -11.38 -8.54 4.01
CA PHE A 40 -10.12 -8.90 3.39
C PHE A 40 -10.13 -10.34 2.86
N LYS A 41 -10.66 -11.28 3.62
CA LYS A 41 -10.81 -12.67 3.19
C LYS A 41 -11.68 -12.78 1.94
N TYR A 42 -12.79 -12.05 1.92
CA TYR A 42 -13.66 -11.99 0.76
C TYR A 42 -12.92 -11.45 -0.48
N LEU A 43 -12.20 -10.33 -0.32
CA LEU A 43 -11.40 -9.75 -1.41
C LEU A 43 -10.33 -10.71 -1.91
N GLN A 44 -9.66 -11.42 -0.99
CA GLN A 44 -8.62 -12.38 -1.33
C GLN A 44 -9.18 -13.56 -2.13
N GLU A 45 -10.38 -14.03 -1.77
CA GLU A 45 -11.06 -15.13 -2.46
C GLU A 45 -11.57 -14.70 -3.85
N LYS A 46 -12.11 -13.50 -3.98
CA LYS A 46 -12.69 -12.99 -5.24
C LYS A 46 -11.64 -12.37 -6.17
N GLY A 47 -10.63 -11.69 -5.64
CA GLY A 47 -9.53 -11.10 -6.41
C GLY A 47 -9.89 -9.82 -7.16
N PHE A 48 -11.11 -9.32 -7.07
CA PHE A 48 -11.53 -8.11 -7.75
C PHE A 48 -12.38 -7.20 -6.88
N MET A 49 -12.43 -5.92 -7.25
CA MET A 49 -13.18 -4.87 -6.60
C MET A 49 -14.00 -4.10 -7.62
N HIS A 50 -15.07 -3.48 -7.14
CA HIS A 50 -15.86 -2.57 -7.94
C HIS A 50 -15.57 -1.13 -7.50
N LEU A 51 -15.16 -0.29 -8.44
CA LEU A 51 -15.00 1.15 -8.22
C LEU A 51 -16.22 1.87 -8.77
N HIS A 52 -16.93 2.56 -7.89
CA HIS A 52 -18.07 3.40 -8.25
C HIS A 52 -17.59 4.82 -8.53
N GLU A 53 -17.79 5.26 -9.75
CA GLU A 53 -17.41 6.61 -10.19
C GLU A 53 -18.60 7.23 -10.92
N ASN A 54 -19.25 8.20 -10.27
CA ASN A 54 -20.51 8.81 -10.76
C ASN A 54 -21.60 7.75 -11.00
N GLU A 55 -22.09 7.63 -12.23
CA GLU A 55 -23.10 6.63 -12.64
C GLU A 55 -22.47 5.32 -13.13
N TYR A 56 -21.15 5.24 -13.16
CA TYR A 56 -20.42 4.08 -13.69
C TYR A 56 -19.86 3.22 -12.59
N VAL A 57 -19.88 1.91 -12.81
CA VAL A 57 -19.21 0.91 -11.96
C VAL A 57 -18.15 0.25 -12.81
N LYS A 58 -16.90 0.34 -12.36
CA LYS A 58 -15.77 -0.31 -13.01
C LYS A 58 -15.27 -1.46 -12.14
N GLU A 59 -14.97 -2.59 -12.77
CA GLU A 59 -14.39 -3.74 -12.11
C GLU A 59 -12.86 -3.69 -12.21
N ALA A 60 -12.19 -3.87 -11.09
CA ALA A 60 -10.74 -3.95 -11.01
C ALA A 60 -10.33 -5.32 -10.50
N LYS A 61 -9.61 -6.08 -11.32
CA LYS A 61 -9.01 -7.34 -10.90
C LYS A 61 -7.62 -7.06 -10.35
N ILE A 62 -7.48 -7.08 -9.03
CA ILE A 62 -6.22 -6.79 -8.35
C ILE A 62 -5.23 -7.93 -8.61
N HIS A 63 -4.02 -7.59 -9.00
CA HIS A 63 -2.99 -8.58 -9.34
C HIS A 63 -2.69 -9.52 -8.17
N ARG A 64 -2.56 -8.97 -6.95
CA ARG A 64 -2.29 -9.76 -5.75
C ARG A 64 -2.89 -9.10 -4.52
N ILE A 65 -3.51 -9.91 -3.66
CA ILE A 65 -4.05 -9.48 -2.36
C ILE A 65 -3.47 -10.42 -1.31
N THR A 66 -2.70 -9.89 -0.35
CA THR A 66 -1.92 -10.70 0.56
C THR A 66 -1.68 -9.99 1.91
N LYS A 67 -1.14 -10.72 2.89
CA LYS A 67 -0.58 -10.18 4.13
C LYS A 67 0.96 -10.28 4.15
N ASP A 68 1.55 -10.85 3.12
CA ASP A 68 2.98 -11.15 3.03
C ASP A 68 3.77 -9.95 2.49
N PHE A 69 4.61 -9.35 3.34
CA PHE A 69 5.46 -8.21 2.97
C PHE A 69 6.61 -8.57 2.03
N SER A 70 6.94 -9.84 1.87
CA SER A 70 8.05 -10.26 0.99
C SER A 70 7.84 -9.85 -0.46
N TYR A 71 6.59 -9.68 -0.89
CA TYR A 71 6.25 -9.20 -2.23
C TYR A 71 6.68 -7.76 -2.51
N LEU A 72 7.07 -6.99 -1.48
CA LEU A 72 7.61 -5.64 -1.67
C LEU A 72 8.89 -5.63 -2.50
N THR A 73 9.66 -6.72 -2.50
CA THR A 73 10.88 -6.81 -3.31
C THR A 73 10.60 -6.75 -4.81
N ASP A 74 9.39 -7.09 -5.25
CA ASP A 74 9.02 -7.15 -6.66
C ASP A 74 8.38 -5.87 -7.21
N VAL A 75 8.15 -4.87 -6.35
CA VAL A 75 7.50 -3.63 -6.76
C VAL A 75 8.47 -2.47 -6.89
N GLU A 76 8.06 -1.42 -7.59
CA GLU A 76 8.83 -0.19 -7.77
C GLU A 76 8.41 0.89 -6.79
N VAL A 77 7.11 1.00 -6.56
CA VAL A 77 6.48 2.04 -5.72
C VAL A 77 5.67 1.38 -4.61
N ILE A 78 5.81 1.92 -3.41
CA ILE A 78 5.09 1.49 -2.22
C ILE A 78 4.28 2.69 -1.70
N ILE A 79 2.96 2.56 -1.60
CA ILE A 79 2.09 3.61 -1.08
C ILE A 79 1.46 3.14 0.22
N VAL A 80 1.62 3.93 1.28
CA VAL A 80 1.18 3.57 2.63
C VAL A 80 -0.11 4.32 2.97
N PHE A 81 -1.19 3.58 3.24
CA PHE A 81 -2.49 4.08 3.67
C PHE A 81 -2.88 3.52 5.03
N ILE A 82 -2.09 3.82 6.03
CA ILE A 82 -2.40 3.49 7.43
C ILE A 82 -2.28 4.72 8.30
N GLN A 83 -2.86 4.66 9.49
CA GLN A 83 -2.76 5.77 10.45
C GLN A 83 -1.30 6.03 10.84
N THR A 84 -0.96 7.31 11.02
CA THR A 84 0.42 7.75 11.23
C THR A 84 1.07 7.17 12.48
N ASN A 85 0.27 6.92 13.51
CA ASN A 85 0.75 6.30 14.77
C ASN A 85 1.25 4.85 14.59
N TYR A 86 0.94 4.20 13.46
CA TYR A 86 1.42 2.85 13.15
C TYR A 86 2.60 2.83 12.17
N HIS A 87 3.05 4.00 11.67
CA HIS A 87 4.09 4.06 10.63
C HIS A 87 5.42 3.48 11.11
N GLU A 88 5.86 3.81 12.33
CA GLU A 88 7.13 3.27 12.83
C GLU A 88 7.11 1.74 12.93
N ASN A 89 6.03 1.17 13.46
CA ASN A 89 5.88 -0.29 13.54
C ASN A 89 5.86 -0.95 12.16
N LEU A 90 5.19 -0.32 11.19
CA LEU A 90 5.18 -0.80 9.81
C LEU A 90 6.59 -0.79 9.23
N ILE A 91 7.32 0.30 9.39
CA ILE A 91 8.70 0.43 8.88
C ILE A 91 9.58 -0.69 9.44
N LYS A 92 9.48 -1.00 10.71
CA LYS A 92 10.22 -2.11 11.34
C LYS A 92 9.88 -3.46 10.70
N LYS A 93 8.64 -3.68 10.31
CA LYS A 93 8.18 -4.93 9.68
C LYS A 93 8.63 -5.06 8.23
N ILE A 94 8.69 -3.96 7.49
CA ILE A 94 8.99 -3.99 6.05
C ILE A 94 10.46 -3.74 5.72
N LYS A 95 11.27 -3.27 6.66
CA LYS A 95 12.64 -2.82 6.40
C LYS A 95 13.52 -3.86 5.68
N ASN A 96 13.33 -5.15 5.97
CA ASN A 96 14.12 -6.23 5.36
C ASN A 96 13.66 -6.58 3.93
N HIS A 97 12.53 -6.04 3.50
CA HIS A 97 11.95 -6.25 2.16
C HIS A 97 12.15 -5.04 1.25
N LEU A 98 12.68 -3.94 1.79
CA LEU A 98 12.99 -2.75 1.01
C LEU A 98 14.32 -2.93 0.27
N ARG A 99 14.40 -2.38 -0.93
CA ARG A 99 15.60 -2.43 -1.77
C ARG A 99 15.93 -1.05 -2.34
N ASP A 100 17.13 -0.91 -2.87
CA ASP A 100 17.54 0.29 -3.58
C ASP A 100 16.57 0.62 -4.71
N ASN A 101 16.36 1.90 -4.94
CA ASN A 101 15.48 2.48 -5.95
C ASN A 101 13.98 2.34 -5.66
N HIS A 102 13.59 1.79 -4.51
CA HIS A 102 12.20 1.89 -4.07
C HIS A 102 11.79 3.35 -3.89
N ILE A 103 10.55 3.65 -4.27
CA ILE A 103 9.88 4.90 -3.93
C ILE A 103 8.79 4.54 -2.93
N ILE A 104 8.86 5.11 -1.72
CA ILE A 104 7.83 4.90 -0.70
C ILE A 104 7.09 6.23 -0.44
N ILE A 105 5.77 6.18 -0.50
CA ILE A 105 4.89 7.34 -0.33
C ILE A 105 3.99 7.08 0.89
N PHE A 106 4.14 7.93 1.91
CA PHE A 106 3.25 7.91 3.08
C PHE A 106 2.08 8.87 2.85
N ASN A 107 0.87 8.37 2.87
CA ASN A 107 -0.32 9.15 2.59
C ASN A 107 -1.39 9.01 3.70
N PRO A 108 -1.54 10.02 4.58
CA PRO A 108 -0.62 11.13 4.76
C PRO A 108 0.67 10.72 5.46
N GLY A 109 1.72 11.54 5.33
CA GLY A 109 2.94 11.41 6.10
C GLY A 109 2.94 12.36 7.30
N TYR A 110 3.54 11.92 8.39
CA TYR A 110 3.77 12.76 9.56
C TYR A 110 5.06 12.29 10.25
N LEU A 111 6.17 12.92 9.90
CA LEU A 111 7.51 12.54 10.36
C LEU A 111 7.92 11.12 9.98
N SER A 112 7.27 10.52 9.02
CA SER A 112 7.57 9.15 8.57
C SER A 112 8.97 9.02 7.98
N THR A 113 9.45 10.10 7.34
CA THR A 113 10.83 10.18 6.84
C THR A 113 11.84 10.03 7.97
N ALA A 114 11.58 10.65 9.14
CA ALA A 114 12.46 10.53 10.31
C ALA A 114 12.55 9.08 10.79
N PHE A 115 11.43 8.38 10.86
CA PHE A 115 11.42 6.95 11.20
C PHE A 115 12.14 6.10 10.15
N MET A 116 11.96 6.40 8.86
CA MET A 116 12.68 5.73 7.79
C MET A 116 14.19 5.90 7.94
N LEU A 117 14.67 7.12 8.16
CA LEU A 117 16.10 7.40 8.35
C LEU A 117 16.67 6.72 9.60
N GLN A 118 15.86 6.54 10.64
CA GLN A 118 16.26 5.87 11.87
C GLN A 118 16.42 4.35 11.68
N HIS A 119 15.54 3.72 10.92
CA HIS A 119 15.46 2.26 10.80
C HIS A 119 16.05 1.70 9.51
N ILE A 120 16.10 2.49 8.45
CA ILE A 120 16.60 2.08 7.14
C ILE A 120 17.93 2.76 6.87
N LYS A 121 19.00 1.97 6.85
CA LYS A 121 20.36 2.45 6.58
C LYS A 121 20.94 1.68 5.40
N ASN A 122 21.87 2.32 4.68
CA ASN A 122 22.60 1.72 3.55
C ASN A 122 21.73 1.32 2.35
N LYS A 123 20.57 1.98 2.16
CA LYS A 123 19.68 1.77 1.00
C LYS A 123 19.32 3.11 0.37
N LYS A 124 19.30 3.15 -0.95
CA LYS A 124 18.91 4.33 -1.74
C LYS A 124 17.42 4.29 -2.02
N ILE A 125 16.62 4.83 -1.11
CA ILE A 125 15.17 4.84 -1.18
C ILE A 125 14.69 6.29 -1.26
N SER A 126 13.80 6.58 -2.20
CA SER A 126 13.11 7.86 -2.26
C SER A 126 11.89 7.84 -1.35
N ILE A 127 11.81 8.81 -0.43
CA ILE A 127 10.75 8.89 0.57
C ILE A 127 9.92 10.14 0.28
N VAL A 128 8.60 9.96 0.18
CA VAL A 128 7.64 11.03 -0.06
C VAL A 128 6.62 11.03 1.07
N GLU A 129 6.34 12.20 1.62
CA GLU A 129 5.27 12.40 2.59
C GLU A 129 4.21 13.31 1.97
N ALA A 130 3.00 12.77 1.78
CA ALA A 130 1.87 13.56 1.33
C ALA A 130 1.31 14.38 2.50
N GLN A 131 1.03 15.64 2.28
CA GLN A 131 0.49 16.54 3.31
C GLN A 131 -0.94 16.20 3.68
N SER A 132 -1.72 15.71 2.70
CA SER A 132 -3.08 15.26 2.90
C SER A 132 -3.38 14.06 2.01
N SER A 133 -4.48 13.36 2.29
CA SER A 133 -4.91 12.28 1.41
C SER A 133 -5.26 12.84 0.01
N PHE A 134 -4.86 12.13 -1.03
CA PHE A 134 -5.19 12.47 -2.42
C PHE A 134 -6.43 11.74 -2.95
N ILE A 135 -7.21 11.22 -2.04
CA ILE A 135 -8.55 10.70 -2.31
C ILE A 135 -9.59 11.38 -1.44
#